data_3f5044144a651b73542bb94821f49194
#
_entry.id   3f5044144a651b73542bb94821f49194
#
_cell.length_a   1.000
_cell.length_b   1.000
_cell.length_c   1.000
_cell.angle_alpha   90.00
_cell.angle_beta   90.00
_cell.angle_gamma   90.00
#
_symmetry.space_group_name_H-M   'P 1'
#
loop_
_entity.id
_entity.type
_entity.pdbx_description
1 polymer ?
#
loop_
_entity_poly.entity_id
_entity_poly.type
_entity_poly.pdbx_seq_one_letter_code
_entity_poly.pdbx_strand_id
1 'polypeptide(L)'
;MASKELSFTDECVFQKVMKDEKICKGVVETILGKKIAKLEYLTDPDELVFFPEQRHIKLEVLFEGTDKSVNVELKNINHEDFALLSRSYQSVTDYEALLSGVHFTEFKENYLIFICGFDPFGKGLPVYTFENMSLALNPAIWLNDGIKKIFLNTTAKDLSSLNPELKALYCYINNKCAESELTQAINEKVLSINMG
;
A
#
# COMPACT_ATOMS: atom_id res chain seq x y z
N MET A 1 34.01 -5.99 1.24
CA MET A 1 32.96 -4.96 1.23
C MET A 1 31.80 -5.53 2.03
N ALA A 2 31.39 -4.90 3.14
CA ALA A 2 30.22 -5.37 3.87
C ALA A 2 29.01 -5.23 2.94
N SER A 3 28.27 -6.31 2.69
CA SER A 3 27.02 -6.27 1.96
C SER A 3 26.08 -5.33 2.69
N LYS A 4 25.50 -4.34 2.00
CA LYS A 4 24.49 -3.47 2.59
C LYS A 4 23.30 -4.34 3.00
N GLU A 5 23.02 -4.36 4.29
CA GLU A 5 21.85 -5.06 4.80
C GLU A 5 20.59 -4.43 4.24
N LEU A 6 19.79 -5.22 3.53
CA LEU A 6 18.56 -4.76 2.89
C LEU A 6 17.46 -4.59 3.95
N SER A 7 16.62 -3.59 3.77
CA SER A 7 15.50 -3.25 4.67
C SER A 7 14.15 -3.64 4.08
N PHE A 8 13.12 -3.62 4.90
CA PHE A 8 11.73 -3.84 4.43
C PHE A 8 11.32 -2.90 3.30
N THR A 9 11.86 -1.67 3.27
CA THR A 9 11.55 -0.67 2.23
C THR A 9 12.39 -0.81 0.96
N ASP A 10 13.35 -1.74 0.91
CA ASP A 10 13.99 -2.09 -0.35
C ASP A 10 13.00 -2.86 -1.23
N GLU A 11 12.84 -2.46 -2.47
CA GLU A 11 11.77 -2.94 -3.36
C GLU A 11 11.72 -4.47 -3.48
N CYS A 12 12.88 -5.10 -3.69
CA CYS A 12 12.96 -6.56 -3.80
C CYS A 12 12.61 -7.27 -2.48
N VAL A 13 12.98 -6.68 -1.35
CA VAL A 13 12.66 -7.24 -0.02
C VAL A 13 11.17 -7.07 0.26
N PHE A 14 10.62 -5.89 -0.01
CA PHE A 14 9.19 -5.62 0.13
C PHE A 14 8.35 -6.65 -0.63
N GLN A 15 8.66 -6.88 -1.91
CA GLN A 15 7.97 -7.87 -2.72
C GLN A 15 8.03 -9.27 -2.10
N LYS A 16 9.20 -9.72 -1.67
CA LYS A 16 9.39 -11.04 -1.05
C LYS A 16 8.69 -11.18 0.30
N VAL A 17 8.66 -10.12 1.11
CA VAL A 17 7.96 -10.12 2.40
C VAL A 17 6.45 -10.16 2.19
N MET A 18 5.95 -9.37 1.25
CA MET A 18 4.52 -9.26 0.96
C MET A 18 3.92 -10.49 0.24
N LYS A 19 4.76 -11.44 -0.23
CA LYS A 19 4.30 -12.78 -0.68
C LYS A 19 3.79 -13.64 0.47
N ASP A 20 4.21 -13.37 1.69
CA ASP A 20 3.65 -14.02 2.86
C ASP A 20 2.25 -13.47 3.13
N GLU A 21 1.22 -14.28 2.86
CA GLU A 21 -0.18 -13.85 2.95
C GLU A 21 -0.54 -13.32 4.35
N LYS A 22 -0.02 -13.93 5.40
CA LYS A 22 -0.28 -13.49 6.79
C LYS A 22 0.31 -12.12 7.06
N ILE A 23 1.53 -11.86 6.59
CA ILE A 23 2.18 -10.55 6.71
C ILE A 23 1.44 -9.53 5.84
N CYS A 24 1.15 -9.87 4.58
CA CYS A 24 0.45 -9.00 3.65
C CYS A 24 -0.91 -8.57 4.20
N LYS A 25 -1.71 -9.54 4.67
CA LYS A 25 -2.99 -9.29 5.33
C LYS A 25 -2.84 -8.36 6.53
N GLY A 26 -1.88 -8.63 7.42
CA GLY A 26 -1.61 -7.80 8.60
C GLY A 26 -1.23 -6.35 8.23
N VAL A 27 -0.41 -6.16 7.22
CA VAL A 27 -0.02 -4.82 6.73
C VAL A 27 -1.24 -4.06 6.20
N VAL A 28 -2.05 -4.68 5.34
CA VAL A 28 -3.25 -4.04 4.78
C VAL A 28 -4.27 -3.70 5.87
N GLU A 29 -4.55 -4.65 6.79
CA GLU A 29 -5.43 -4.41 7.95
C GLU A 29 -4.95 -3.23 8.80
N THR A 30 -3.65 -3.16 9.05
CA THR A 30 -3.03 -2.10 9.86
C THR A 30 -3.19 -0.73 9.20
N ILE A 31 -2.95 -0.65 7.89
CA ILE A 31 -3.05 0.61 7.12
C ILE A 31 -4.50 1.07 7.00
N LEU A 32 -5.41 0.17 6.66
CA LEU A 32 -6.81 0.52 6.41
C LEU A 32 -7.68 0.55 7.66
N GLY A 33 -7.19 0.02 8.78
CA GLY A 33 -7.94 -0.06 10.04
C GLY A 33 -9.16 -0.97 9.95
N LYS A 34 -9.18 -1.93 9.04
CA LYS A 34 -10.30 -2.85 8.77
C LYS A 34 -9.81 -4.29 8.77
N LYS A 35 -10.63 -5.21 9.33
CA LYS A 35 -10.34 -6.64 9.29
C LYS A 35 -10.68 -7.23 7.92
N ILE A 36 -9.83 -8.13 7.45
CA ILE A 36 -9.95 -8.79 6.15
C ILE A 36 -10.51 -10.21 6.35
N ALA A 37 -11.64 -10.49 5.72
CA ALA A 37 -12.22 -11.83 5.67
C ALA A 37 -11.51 -12.72 4.64
N LYS A 38 -11.21 -12.17 3.45
CA LYS A 38 -10.54 -12.88 2.35
C LYS A 38 -9.57 -11.94 1.64
N LEU A 39 -8.41 -12.46 1.26
CA LEU A 39 -7.39 -11.78 0.46
C LEU A 39 -6.96 -12.70 -0.69
N GLU A 40 -6.89 -12.16 -1.89
CA GLU A 40 -6.40 -12.86 -3.08
C GLU A 40 -5.37 -11.97 -3.80
N TYR A 41 -4.28 -12.57 -4.30
CA TYR A 41 -3.32 -11.89 -5.16
C TYR A 41 -3.86 -11.87 -6.59
N LEU A 42 -3.93 -10.70 -7.20
CA LEU A 42 -4.41 -10.53 -8.59
C LEU A 42 -3.30 -10.74 -9.63
N THR A 43 -2.03 -10.63 -9.21
CA THR A 43 -0.86 -10.92 -10.04
C THR A 43 0.00 -11.95 -9.33
N ASP A 44 0.63 -12.83 -10.10
CA ASP A 44 1.65 -13.73 -9.55
C ASP A 44 2.82 -12.88 -9.03
N PRO A 45 3.11 -12.93 -7.71
CA PRO A 45 4.25 -12.20 -7.17
C PRO A 45 5.60 -12.65 -7.76
N ASP A 46 5.66 -13.77 -8.49
CA ASP A 46 6.83 -14.27 -9.21
C ASP A 46 6.85 -13.87 -10.68
N GLU A 47 5.82 -13.21 -11.18
CA GLU A 47 5.78 -12.76 -12.57
C GLU A 47 6.90 -11.76 -12.85
N LEU A 48 7.66 -12.00 -13.93
CA LEU A 48 8.74 -11.11 -14.36
C LEU A 48 8.15 -9.81 -14.89
N VAL A 49 8.25 -8.76 -14.11
CA VAL A 49 7.85 -7.42 -14.52
C VAL A 49 9.04 -6.75 -15.23
N PHE A 50 8.85 -6.40 -16.51
CA PHE A 50 9.90 -5.82 -17.35
C PHE A 50 10.36 -4.44 -16.89
N PHE A 51 9.50 -3.68 -16.21
CA PHE A 51 9.81 -2.33 -15.72
C PHE A 51 9.73 -2.28 -14.20
N PRO A 52 10.78 -1.82 -13.51
CA PRO A 52 10.79 -1.67 -12.05
C PRO A 52 9.62 -0.84 -11.51
N GLU A 53 9.19 0.17 -12.26
CA GLU A 53 8.07 1.04 -11.90
C GLU A 53 6.74 0.28 -11.79
N GLN A 54 6.60 -0.87 -12.46
CA GLN A 54 5.41 -1.71 -12.44
C GLN A 54 5.38 -2.70 -11.27
N ARG A 55 6.46 -2.77 -10.47
CA ARG A 55 6.52 -3.67 -9.33
C ARG A 55 5.67 -3.12 -8.19
N HIS A 56 4.52 -3.72 -7.98
CA HIS A 56 3.61 -3.45 -6.87
C HIS A 56 2.82 -4.70 -6.50
N ILE A 57 2.21 -4.69 -5.32
CA ILE A 57 1.37 -5.79 -4.86
C ILE A 57 -0.07 -5.46 -5.21
N LYS A 58 -0.70 -6.26 -6.06
CA LYS A 58 -2.12 -6.16 -6.42
C LYS A 58 -2.92 -7.23 -5.70
N LEU A 59 -3.96 -6.82 -5.00
CA LEU A 59 -4.79 -7.68 -4.17
C LEU A 59 -6.27 -7.41 -4.48
N GLU A 60 -7.08 -8.47 -4.39
CA GLU A 60 -8.51 -8.36 -4.15
C GLU A 60 -8.77 -8.68 -2.67
N VAL A 61 -9.46 -7.77 -1.98
CA VAL A 61 -9.70 -7.84 -0.55
C VAL A 61 -11.17 -7.76 -0.25
N LEU A 62 -11.69 -8.72 0.52
CA LEU A 62 -13.01 -8.68 1.13
C LEU A 62 -12.88 -8.38 2.62
N PHE A 63 -13.42 -7.25 3.05
CA PHE A 63 -13.43 -6.90 4.47
C PHE A 63 -14.53 -7.64 5.24
N GLU A 64 -14.31 -7.89 6.54
CA GLU A 64 -15.33 -8.43 7.41
C GLU A 64 -16.57 -7.53 7.49
N GLY A 65 -17.76 -8.14 7.46
CA GLY A 65 -19.03 -7.42 7.50
C GLY A 65 -19.44 -6.74 6.19
N THR A 66 -18.74 -7.02 5.08
CA THR A 66 -19.11 -6.55 3.73
C THR A 66 -19.29 -7.73 2.79
N ASP A 67 -20.06 -7.54 1.73
CA ASP A 67 -20.30 -8.49 0.64
C ASP A 67 -19.60 -8.11 -0.67
N LYS A 68 -18.93 -6.95 -0.68
CA LYS A 68 -18.19 -6.43 -1.85
C LYS A 68 -16.70 -6.44 -1.59
N SER A 69 -15.96 -7.04 -2.52
CA SER A 69 -14.50 -6.93 -2.54
C SER A 69 -14.04 -5.60 -3.11
N VAL A 70 -12.85 -5.17 -2.69
CA VAL A 70 -12.16 -3.99 -3.20
C VAL A 70 -10.79 -4.39 -3.75
N ASN A 71 -10.27 -3.64 -4.71
CA ASN A 71 -8.89 -3.79 -5.13
C ASN A 71 -7.98 -2.97 -4.21
N VAL A 72 -6.83 -3.53 -3.86
CA VAL A 72 -5.81 -2.87 -3.06
C VAL A 72 -4.47 -3.03 -3.76
N GLU A 73 -3.80 -1.92 -4.02
CA GLU A 73 -2.47 -1.90 -4.60
C GLU A 73 -1.49 -1.25 -3.62
N LEU A 74 -0.37 -1.93 -3.34
CA LEU A 74 0.66 -1.43 -2.44
C LEU A 74 2.00 -1.29 -3.16
N LYS A 75 2.66 -0.16 -2.96
CA LYS A 75 3.99 0.12 -3.48
C LYS A 75 4.82 0.96 -2.51
N ASN A 76 6.11 0.65 -2.42
CA ASN A 76 7.10 1.57 -1.85
C ASN A 76 7.52 2.61 -2.89
N ILE A 77 7.64 3.86 -2.47
CA ILE A 77 8.07 4.97 -3.34
C ILE A 77 9.25 5.71 -2.69
N ASN A 78 10.30 5.95 -3.51
CA ASN A 78 11.49 6.67 -3.11
C ASN A 78 11.82 7.86 -4.03
N HIS A 79 10.87 8.30 -4.88
CA HIS A 79 11.07 9.39 -5.83
C HIS A 79 9.87 10.35 -5.86
N GLU A 80 10.09 11.58 -6.38
CA GLU A 80 9.15 12.70 -6.27
C GLU A 80 7.97 12.65 -7.26
N ASP A 81 8.02 11.83 -8.31
CA ASP A 81 6.95 11.75 -9.34
C ASP A 81 5.73 10.91 -8.92
N PHE A 82 5.51 10.76 -7.61
CA PHE A 82 4.48 9.90 -7.02
C PHE A 82 3.05 10.24 -7.46
N ALA A 83 2.72 11.51 -7.68
CA ALA A 83 1.38 11.92 -8.09
C ALA A 83 1.04 11.42 -9.51
N LEU A 84 1.98 11.57 -10.45
CA LEU A 84 1.84 11.05 -11.81
C LEU A 84 1.86 9.53 -11.83
N LEU A 85 2.72 8.93 -11.02
CA LEU A 85 2.80 7.48 -10.85
C LEU A 85 1.47 6.91 -10.35
N SER A 86 0.86 7.53 -9.32
CA SER A 86 -0.44 7.07 -8.79
C SER A 86 -1.56 7.15 -9.82
N ARG A 87 -1.52 8.15 -10.72
CA ARG A 87 -2.46 8.25 -11.83
C ARG A 87 -2.24 7.14 -12.86
N SER A 88 -0.98 6.82 -13.18
CA SER A 88 -0.67 5.75 -14.14
C SER A 88 -1.14 4.39 -13.64
N TYR A 89 -0.94 4.06 -12.36
CA TYR A 89 -1.43 2.81 -11.79
C TYR A 89 -2.95 2.68 -11.87
N GLN A 90 -3.69 3.71 -11.47
CA GLN A 90 -5.14 3.70 -11.62
C GLN A 90 -5.56 3.42 -13.06
N SER A 91 -4.94 4.10 -14.04
CA SER A 91 -5.28 3.93 -15.46
C SER A 91 -5.01 2.51 -15.96
N VAL A 92 -3.92 1.88 -15.48
CA VAL A 92 -3.58 0.49 -15.85
C VAL A 92 -4.61 -0.47 -15.26
N THR A 93 -4.96 -0.33 -13.99
CA THR A 93 -5.94 -1.20 -13.33
C THR A 93 -7.32 -1.12 -13.98
N ASP A 94 -7.79 0.08 -14.29
CA ASP A 94 -9.07 0.29 -14.98
C ASP A 94 -9.03 -0.32 -16.39
N TYR A 95 -7.91 -0.15 -17.09
CA TYR A 95 -7.72 -0.71 -18.45
C TYR A 95 -7.65 -2.25 -18.43
N GLU A 96 -6.95 -2.86 -17.48
CA GLU A 96 -6.90 -4.32 -17.31
C GLU A 96 -8.30 -4.90 -17.04
N ALA A 97 -9.11 -4.23 -16.20
CA ALA A 97 -10.48 -4.63 -15.95
C ALA A 97 -11.34 -4.59 -17.24
N LEU A 98 -11.21 -3.54 -18.04
CA LEU A 98 -11.89 -3.44 -19.35
C LEU A 98 -11.42 -4.54 -20.31
N LEU A 99 -10.13 -4.83 -20.38
CA LEU A 99 -9.58 -5.89 -21.24
C LEU A 99 -10.08 -7.28 -20.83
N SER A 100 -10.31 -7.51 -19.54
CA SER A 100 -10.88 -8.77 -19.05
C SER A 100 -12.39 -8.87 -19.25
N GLY A 101 -13.02 -7.86 -19.88
CA GLY A 101 -14.44 -7.83 -20.22
C GLY A 101 -15.35 -7.31 -19.11
N VAL A 102 -14.80 -6.77 -18.03
CA VAL A 102 -15.58 -6.13 -16.95
C VAL A 102 -16.14 -4.81 -17.46
N HIS A 103 -17.47 -4.62 -17.35
CA HIS A 103 -18.10 -3.35 -17.71
C HIS A 103 -17.79 -2.29 -16.66
N PHE A 104 -17.62 -1.02 -17.04
CA PHE A 104 -17.24 0.06 -16.10
C PHE A 104 -18.21 0.24 -14.93
N THR A 105 -19.48 -0.16 -15.05
CA THR A 105 -20.46 -0.14 -13.96
C THR A 105 -20.22 -1.20 -12.88
N GLU A 106 -19.33 -2.15 -13.17
CA GLU A 106 -18.94 -3.26 -12.28
C GLU A 106 -17.54 -3.05 -11.70
N PHE A 107 -16.92 -1.90 -11.96
CA PHE A 107 -15.61 -1.58 -11.38
C PHE A 107 -15.68 -1.61 -9.86
N LYS A 108 -14.70 -2.29 -9.25
CA LYS A 108 -14.55 -2.33 -7.81
C LYS A 108 -13.93 -1.04 -7.30
N GLU A 109 -14.18 -0.72 -6.02
CA GLU A 109 -13.37 0.30 -5.35
C GLU A 109 -11.90 -0.07 -5.44
N ASN A 110 -11.03 0.92 -5.67
CA ASN A 110 -9.59 0.74 -5.78
C ASN A 110 -8.84 1.61 -4.77
N TYR A 111 -8.07 0.98 -3.89
CA TYR A 111 -7.25 1.63 -2.87
C TYR A 111 -5.79 1.54 -3.27
N LEU A 112 -5.24 2.65 -3.76
CA LEU A 112 -3.83 2.79 -4.12
C LEU A 112 -3.05 3.27 -2.90
N ILE A 113 -2.24 2.39 -2.32
CA ILE A 113 -1.49 2.65 -1.09
C ILE A 113 0.01 2.79 -1.43
N PHE A 114 0.58 3.92 -1.07
CA PHE A 114 1.98 4.23 -1.30
C PHE A 114 2.70 4.44 0.03
N ILE A 115 3.75 3.64 0.27
CA ILE A 115 4.62 3.77 1.44
C ILE A 115 5.80 4.66 1.02
N CYS A 116 5.86 5.88 1.55
CA CYS A 116 6.83 6.89 1.17
C CYS A 116 7.93 7.02 2.25
N GLY A 117 9.19 6.85 1.86
CA GLY A 117 10.36 7.13 2.70
C GLY A 117 10.68 8.63 2.85
N PHE A 118 9.74 9.51 2.50
CA PHE A 118 9.83 10.97 2.54
C PHE A 118 8.44 11.57 2.73
N ASP A 119 8.36 12.88 3.01
CA ASP A 119 7.07 13.59 3.07
C ASP A 119 6.63 14.04 1.66
N PRO A 120 5.68 13.32 1.02
CA PRO A 120 5.33 13.59 -0.37
C PRO A 120 4.67 14.96 -0.60
N PHE A 121 4.09 15.59 0.43
CA PHE A 121 3.35 16.85 0.29
C PHE A 121 3.92 17.98 1.16
N GLY A 122 4.98 17.72 1.95
CA GLY A 122 5.64 18.72 2.78
C GLY A 122 4.75 19.32 3.88
N LYS A 123 3.73 18.59 4.36
CA LYS A 123 2.81 19.07 5.41
C LYS A 123 3.02 18.36 6.75
N GLY A 124 3.93 17.41 6.84
CA GLY A 124 4.26 16.68 8.06
C GLY A 124 3.19 15.68 8.52
N LEU A 125 2.12 15.49 7.77
CA LEU A 125 1.09 14.53 8.14
C LEU A 125 1.60 13.11 7.95
N PRO A 126 1.25 12.17 8.85
CA PRO A 126 1.66 10.77 8.69
C PRO A 126 0.92 10.04 7.58
N VAL A 127 -0.32 10.43 7.29
CA VAL A 127 -1.14 9.83 6.23
C VAL A 127 -1.83 10.94 5.45
N TYR A 128 -1.77 10.83 4.13
CA TYR A 128 -2.54 11.66 3.20
C TYR A 128 -3.48 10.78 2.42
N THR A 129 -4.78 11.12 2.42
CA THR A 129 -5.80 10.42 1.64
C THR A 129 -6.41 11.38 0.63
N PHE A 130 -6.50 10.92 -0.62
CA PHE A 130 -7.10 11.67 -1.71
C PHE A 130 -8.27 10.90 -2.30
N GLU A 131 -9.37 11.61 -2.44
CA GLU A 131 -10.59 11.18 -3.14
C GLU A 131 -11.07 12.34 -4.03
N ASN A 132 -11.82 12.05 -5.07
CA ASN A 132 -12.29 13.07 -6.00
C ASN A 132 -13.51 13.82 -5.43
N MET A 133 -13.45 15.15 -5.45
CA MET A 133 -14.55 16.01 -4.97
C MET A 133 -14.72 17.25 -5.84
N SER A 134 -15.90 17.85 -5.81
CA SER A 134 -16.16 19.17 -6.40
C SER A 134 -15.52 20.27 -5.55
N LEU A 135 -14.76 21.16 -6.18
CA LEU A 135 -14.20 22.36 -5.54
C LEU A 135 -15.12 23.59 -5.63
N ALA A 136 -16.18 23.49 -6.46
CA ALA A 136 -17.07 24.64 -6.73
C ALA A 136 -18.18 24.82 -5.69
N LEU A 137 -18.34 23.88 -4.76
CA LEU A 137 -19.45 23.86 -3.80
C LEU A 137 -18.93 23.85 -2.36
N ASN A 138 -19.70 24.44 -1.44
CA ASN A 138 -19.48 24.37 0.00
C ASN A 138 -20.82 24.02 0.70
N PRO A 139 -20.98 22.84 1.31
CA PRO A 139 -19.96 21.76 1.38
C PRO A 139 -19.63 21.12 0.03
N ALA A 140 -18.42 20.60 -0.09
CA ALA A 140 -17.99 19.88 -1.27
C ALA A 140 -18.83 18.61 -1.48
N ILE A 141 -19.03 18.24 -2.76
CA ILE A 141 -19.70 16.98 -3.13
C ILE A 141 -18.64 15.98 -3.57
N TRP A 142 -18.63 14.81 -2.94
CA TRP A 142 -17.78 13.68 -3.34
C TRP A 142 -18.22 13.08 -4.66
N LEU A 143 -17.29 12.80 -5.56
CA LEU A 143 -17.60 12.14 -6.84
C LEU A 143 -18.05 10.69 -6.65
N ASN A 144 -17.56 10.03 -5.59
CA ASN A 144 -17.86 8.63 -5.26
C ASN A 144 -17.54 7.65 -6.40
N ASP A 145 -16.43 7.89 -7.09
CA ASP A 145 -15.94 7.04 -8.18
C ASP A 145 -15.19 5.79 -7.70
N GLY A 146 -15.13 5.57 -6.38
CA GLY A 146 -14.53 4.39 -5.77
C GLY A 146 -13.00 4.42 -5.70
N ILE A 147 -12.33 5.50 -6.10
CA ILE A 147 -10.87 5.60 -6.06
C ILE A 147 -10.40 6.28 -4.77
N LYS A 148 -9.46 5.62 -4.07
CA LYS A 148 -8.76 6.19 -2.91
C LYS A 148 -7.26 6.07 -3.09
N LYS A 149 -6.55 7.19 -2.95
CA LYS A 149 -5.08 7.23 -2.98
C LYS A 149 -4.57 7.58 -1.59
N ILE A 150 -3.82 6.66 -1.01
CA ILE A 150 -3.33 6.76 0.37
C ILE A 150 -1.81 6.81 0.32
N PHE A 151 -1.22 7.90 0.84
CA PHE A 151 0.23 8.07 0.93
C PHE A 151 0.63 8.05 2.40
N LEU A 152 1.44 7.09 2.77
CA LEU A 152 2.00 6.93 4.11
C LEU A 152 3.35 7.65 4.16
N ASN A 153 3.42 8.77 4.87
CA ASN A 153 4.67 9.48 5.14
C ASN A 153 5.37 8.84 6.34
N THR A 154 6.27 7.91 6.11
CA THR A 154 6.95 7.21 7.20
C THR A 154 7.94 8.10 7.97
N THR A 155 8.28 9.29 7.44
CA THR A 155 9.18 10.26 8.10
C THR A 155 8.45 11.27 8.98
N ALA A 156 7.12 11.18 9.09
CA ALA A 156 6.31 12.06 9.93
C ALA A 156 6.76 11.99 11.40
N LYS A 157 6.86 13.15 12.06
CA LYS A 157 7.29 13.23 13.46
C LYS A 157 6.13 13.07 14.44
N ASP A 158 4.97 13.57 14.07
CA ASP A 158 3.76 13.41 14.87
C ASP A 158 2.93 12.23 14.37
N LEU A 159 2.94 11.16 15.15
CA LEU A 159 2.20 9.94 14.89
C LEU A 159 0.96 9.81 15.80
N SER A 160 0.55 10.88 16.51
CA SER A 160 -0.52 10.82 17.52
C SER A 160 -1.86 10.37 16.93
N SER A 161 -2.13 10.70 15.67
CA SER A 161 -3.36 10.34 14.96
C SER A 161 -3.40 8.88 14.47
N LEU A 162 -2.29 8.16 14.51
CA LEU A 162 -2.23 6.78 14.02
C LEU A 162 -2.70 5.78 15.10
N ASN A 163 -3.27 4.66 14.65
CA ASN A 163 -3.50 3.52 15.53
C ASN A 163 -2.17 2.90 16.01
N PRO A 164 -2.16 2.15 17.14
CA PRO A 164 -0.93 1.59 17.71
C PRO A 164 -0.13 0.70 16.74
N GLU A 165 -0.80 -0.13 15.94
CA GLU A 165 -0.16 -1.04 15.00
C GLU A 165 0.53 -0.29 13.86
N LEU A 166 -0.10 0.77 13.34
CA LEU A 166 0.50 1.59 12.29
C LEU A 166 1.68 2.40 12.84
N LYS A 167 1.62 2.85 14.10
CA LYS A 167 2.78 3.44 14.79
C LYS A 167 3.93 2.46 14.88
N ALA A 168 3.67 1.22 15.29
CA ALA A 168 4.70 0.18 15.39
C ALA A 168 5.32 -0.10 14.01
N LEU A 169 4.51 -0.14 12.94
CA LEU A 169 5.01 -0.31 11.57
C LEU A 169 5.92 0.86 11.15
N TYR A 170 5.54 2.11 11.46
CA TYR A 170 6.38 3.30 11.18
C TYR A 170 7.69 3.26 11.97
N CYS A 171 7.64 2.92 13.27
CA CYS A 171 8.84 2.76 14.08
C CYS A 171 9.75 1.66 13.52
N TYR A 172 9.20 0.54 13.09
CA TYR A 172 9.96 -0.53 12.47
C TYR A 172 10.65 -0.08 11.17
N ILE A 173 9.92 0.58 10.28
CA ILE A 173 10.46 1.08 9.00
C ILE A 173 11.65 2.02 9.23
N ASN A 174 11.55 2.93 10.21
CA ASN A 174 12.60 3.94 10.46
C ASN A 174 13.75 3.43 11.33
N ASN A 175 13.46 2.63 12.36
CA ASN A 175 14.42 2.30 13.42
C ASN A 175 14.68 0.79 13.53
N LYS A 176 14.04 -0.04 12.71
CA LYS A 176 14.05 -1.51 12.79
C LYS A 176 13.59 -2.07 14.15
N CYS A 177 12.80 -1.31 14.93
CA CYS A 177 12.23 -1.74 16.19
C CYS A 177 11.01 -2.62 15.96
N ALA A 178 11.14 -3.94 16.13
CA ALA A 178 10.04 -4.89 15.95
C ALA A 178 9.26 -5.06 17.27
N GLU A 179 8.31 -4.16 17.55
CA GLU A 179 7.59 -4.10 18.83
C GLU A 179 6.23 -4.82 18.82
N SER A 180 5.59 -4.96 17.65
CA SER A 180 4.33 -5.69 17.51
C SER A 180 4.53 -7.07 16.87
N GLU A 181 3.54 -7.97 17.00
CA GLU A 181 3.58 -9.29 16.36
C GLU A 181 3.79 -9.18 14.84
N LEU A 182 3.13 -8.21 14.19
CA LEU A 182 3.29 -7.96 12.76
C LEU A 182 4.72 -7.54 12.43
N THR A 183 5.28 -6.56 13.15
CA THR A 183 6.63 -6.06 12.88
C THR A 183 7.71 -7.09 13.21
N GLN A 184 7.47 -7.98 14.19
CA GLN A 184 8.35 -9.13 14.46
C GLN A 184 8.33 -10.12 13.29
N ALA A 185 7.16 -10.48 12.77
CA ALA A 185 7.04 -11.37 11.62
C ALA A 185 7.72 -10.77 10.36
N ILE A 186 7.53 -9.47 10.11
CA ILE A 186 8.21 -8.75 9.03
C ILE A 186 9.74 -8.83 9.21
N ASN A 187 10.23 -8.55 10.42
CA ASN A 187 11.67 -8.55 10.71
C ASN A 187 12.29 -9.92 10.51
N GLU A 188 11.67 -10.98 11.03
CA GLU A 188 12.13 -12.36 10.83
C GLU A 188 12.22 -12.71 9.33
N LYS A 189 11.22 -12.31 8.55
CA LYS A 189 11.23 -12.53 7.10
C LYS A 189 12.34 -11.76 6.39
N VAL A 190 12.55 -10.47 6.76
CA VAL A 190 13.64 -9.65 6.22
C VAL A 190 15.01 -10.25 6.55
N LEU A 191 15.22 -10.70 7.79
CA LEU A 191 16.45 -11.37 8.20
C LEU A 191 16.68 -12.65 7.40
N SER A 192 15.66 -13.46 7.19
CA SER A 192 15.78 -14.68 6.38
C SER A 192 16.18 -14.41 4.93
N ILE A 193 15.69 -13.30 4.35
CA ILE A 193 16.03 -12.86 2.98
C ILE A 193 17.49 -12.39 2.91
N ASN A 194 17.99 -11.73 3.96
CA ASN A 194 19.37 -11.23 4.01
C ASN A 194 20.41 -12.34 4.24
N MET A 195 20.00 -13.50 4.78
CA MET A 195 20.88 -14.65 5.05
C MET A 195 20.98 -15.65 3.88
N GLY A 196 20.08 -15.62 2.94
CA GLY A 196 20.01 -16.52 1.77
C GLY A 196 20.44 -15.87 0.50
#